data_905319e68487bcf5da0f089087f1f272
#
_entry.id   905319e68487bcf5da0f089087f1f272
#
_cell.length_a   1.000
_cell.length_b   1.000
_cell.length_c   1.000
_cell.angle_alpha   90.00
_cell.angle_beta   90.00
_cell.angle_gamma   90.00
#
_symmetry.space_group_name_H-M   'P 1'
#
loop_
_entity.id
_entity.type
_entity.pdbx_description
1 polymer ?
#
loop_
_entity_poly.entity_id
_entity_poly.type
_entity_poly.pdbx_seq_one_letter_code
_entity_poly.pdbx_strand_id
1 'polypeptide(L)'
;IMTCAKALGCGVPVGAFVLGEKAAAASLEPGDHGTTYGGNPFVCAAVSKVFDIFEKDHILEHVRELTPYLEEKLDALVDKYEIISRRRGKGFMQGLVIQGISVGTIVSKALENGLLVISAGSDVLRLVPPLVITKEDIDEMIEKLEKSLA
;
A
#
# COMPACT_ATOMS: atom_id res chain seq x y z
N ILE A 1 -18.71 -3.63 -8.61
CA ILE A 1 -17.71 -2.85 -9.37
C ILE A 1 -16.43 -2.83 -8.55
N MET A 2 -15.29 -3.14 -9.18
CA MET A 2 -13.96 -3.01 -8.61
C MET A 2 -13.15 -2.07 -9.49
N THR A 3 -12.40 -1.16 -8.89
CA THR A 3 -11.49 -0.26 -9.61
C THR A 3 -10.04 -0.55 -9.23
N CYS A 4 -9.16 -0.52 -10.22
CA CYS A 4 -7.73 -0.77 -10.06
C CYS A 4 -6.93 0.37 -10.71
N ALA A 5 -5.84 0.78 -10.07
CA ALA A 5 -4.95 1.82 -10.57
C ALA A 5 -3.56 1.69 -9.94
N LYS A 6 -2.73 2.73 -10.06
CA LYS A 6 -1.43 2.88 -9.39
C LYS A 6 -0.49 1.69 -9.66
N ALA A 7 -0.25 0.85 -8.66
CA ALA A 7 0.61 -0.33 -8.78
C ALA A 7 0.14 -1.37 -9.82
N LEU A 8 -1.08 -1.25 -10.35
CA LEU A 8 -1.54 -2.07 -11.47
C LEU A 8 -0.56 -2.04 -12.66
N GLY A 9 0.01 -0.86 -12.94
CA GLY A 9 0.97 -0.66 -14.03
C GLY A 9 2.42 -0.57 -13.59
N CYS A 10 2.72 -0.66 -12.27
CA CYS A 10 4.08 -0.50 -11.72
C CYS A 10 4.85 0.72 -12.28
N GLY A 11 4.20 1.88 -12.32
CA GLY A 11 4.78 3.14 -12.81
C GLY A 11 4.29 3.55 -14.20
N VAL A 12 3.67 2.67 -14.95
CA VAL A 12 2.99 3.03 -16.20
C VAL A 12 1.59 3.56 -15.88
N PRO A 13 1.16 4.70 -16.46
CA PRO A 13 -0.14 5.30 -16.20
C PRO A 13 -1.26 4.44 -16.80
N VAL A 14 -1.98 3.73 -15.95
CA VAL A 14 -3.10 2.87 -16.33
C VAL A 14 -4.10 2.76 -15.18
N GLY A 15 -5.37 2.62 -15.53
CA GLY A 15 -6.44 2.27 -14.62
C GLY A 15 -7.36 1.27 -15.27
N ALA A 16 -8.05 0.49 -14.44
CA ALA A 16 -9.05 -0.47 -14.89
C ALA A 16 -10.24 -0.47 -13.94
N PHE A 17 -11.39 -0.87 -14.44
CA PHE A 17 -12.52 -1.24 -13.62
C PHE A 17 -13.12 -2.56 -14.09
N VAL A 18 -13.61 -3.32 -13.14
CA VAL A 18 -14.26 -4.62 -13.40
C VAL A 18 -15.71 -4.52 -12.96
N LEU A 19 -16.60 -4.89 -13.86
CA LEU A 19 -18.04 -4.94 -13.62
C LEU A 19 -18.46 -6.37 -13.31
N GLY A 20 -19.22 -6.56 -12.25
CA GLY A 20 -19.95 -7.81 -12.04
C GLY A 20 -21.17 -7.89 -13.00
N GLU A 21 -21.73 -9.08 -13.17
CA GLU A 21 -22.81 -9.37 -14.10
C GLU A 21 -23.95 -8.34 -14.09
N LYS A 22 -24.47 -8.00 -12.91
CA LYS A 22 -25.59 -7.05 -12.78
C LYS A 22 -25.21 -5.63 -13.25
N ALA A 23 -23.98 -5.20 -13.00
CA ALA A 23 -23.52 -3.88 -13.40
C ALA A 23 -23.22 -3.87 -14.92
N ALA A 24 -22.62 -4.93 -15.45
CA ALA A 24 -22.33 -5.05 -16.87
C ALA A 24 -23.61 -5.05 -17.73
N ALA A 25 -24.67 -5.75 -17.29
CA ALA A 25 -25.94 -5.84 -18.01
C ALA A 25 -26.73 -4.51 -18.08
N ALA A 26 -26.38 -3.53 -17.21
CA ALA A 26 -27.21 -2.33 -17.03
C ALA A 26 -26.47 -1.02 -17.30
N SER A 27 -25.17 -1.05 -17.73
CA SER A 27 -24.41 0.19 -17.59
C SER A 27 -23.67 0.72 -18.79
N LEU A 28 -23.10 -0.04 -19.67
CA LEU A 28 -22.26 0.49 -20.74
C LEU A 28 -22.73 0.01 -22.13
N GLU A 29 -22.94 0.97 -23.02
CA GLU A 29 -23.19 0.74 -24.44
C GLU A 29 -21.96 1.20 -25.26
N PRO A 30 -21.82 0.76 -26.52
CA PRO A 30 -20.80 1.26 -27.41
C PRO A 30 -20.81 2.78 -27.52
N GLY A 31 -19.69 3.42 -27.15
CA GLY A 31 -19.54 4.88 -27.15
C GLY A 31 -19.56 5.53 -25.76
N ASP A 32 -20.04 4.84 -24.73
CA ASP A 32 -20.14 5.42 -23.37
C ASP A 32 -18.79 5.57 -22.68
N HIS A 33 -17.81 4.73 -23.00
CA HIS A 33 -16.51 4.73 -22.38
C HIS A 33 -15.39 4.60 -23.40
N GLY A 34 -14.50 5.58 -23.43
CA GLY A 34 -13.34 5.57 -24.30
C GLY A 34 -12.37 6.69 -24.00
N THR A 35 -11.11 6.46 -24.26
CA THR A 35 -10.06 7.47 -24.24
C THR A 35 -9.08 7.23 -25.38
N THR A 36 -8.37 8.28 -25.84
CA THR A 36 -7.41 8.14 -26.95
C THR A 36 -6.28 7.15 -26.63
N TYR A 37 -5.80 7.13 -25.40
CA TYR A 37 -4.67 6.29 -24.99
C TYR A 37 -5.04 5.15 -24.04
N GLY A 38 -6.27 5.03 -23.61
CA GLY A 38 -6.73 3.98 -22.70
C GLY A 38 -6.63 2.60 -23.35
N GLY A 39 -6.09 1.63 -22.59
CA GLY A 39 -5.98 0.24 -23.05
C GLY A 39 -5.01 0.03 -24.22
N ASN A 40 -4.06 0.94 -24.45
CA ASN A 40 -3.09 0.76 -25.53
C ASN A 40 -2.17 -0.46 -25.30
N PRO A 41 -1.59 -1.06 -26.36
CA PRO A 41 -0.81 -2.29 -26.23
C PRO A 41 0.37 -2.20 -25.28
N PHE A 42 1.03 -1.04 -25.18
CA PHE A 42 2.17 -0.86 -24.29
C PHE A 42 1.76 -0.99 -22.81
N VAL A 43 0.74 -0.26 -22.37
CA VAL A 43 0.30 -0.33 -20.98
C VAL A 43 -0.33 -1.68 -20.63
N CYS A 44 -1.05 -2.31 -21.59
CA CYS A 44 -1.60 -3.65 -21.39
C CYS A 44 -0.49 -4.70 -21.23
N ALA A 45 0.59 -4.63 -22.03
CA ALA A 45 1.74 -5.51 -21.87
C ALA A 45 2.43 -5.34 -20.51
N ALA A 46 2.57 -4.10 -20.02
CA ALA A 46 3.10 -3.83 -18.68
C ALA A 46 2.23 -4.44 -17.58
N VAL A 47 0.91 -4.25 -17.65
CA VAL A 47 -0.05 -4.84 -16.69
C VAL A 47 0.01 -6.38 -16.73
N SER A 48 -0.01 -6.99 -17.92
CA SER A 48 0.13 -8.44 -18.04
C SER A 48 1.40 -8.94 -17.37
N LYS A 49 2.52 -8.22 -17.57
CA LYS A 49 3.80 -8.58 -16.94
C LYS A 49 3.77 -8.46 -15.42
N VAL A 50 3.04 -7.51 -14.87
CA VAL A 50 2.83 -7.41 -13.41
C VAL A 50 2.14 -8.68 -12.89
N PHE A 51 1.07 -9.13 -13.54
CA PHE A 51 0.37 -10.36 -13.14
C PHE A 51 1.25 -11.60 -13.28
N ASP A 52 2.03 -11.73 -14.38
CA ASP A 52 3.01 -12.84 -14.54
C ASP A 52 3.99 -12.91 -13.37
N ILE A 53 4.47 -11.74 -12.89
CA ILE A 53 5.39 -11.66 -11.73
C ILE A 53 4.67 -12.09 -10.46
N PHE A 54 3.42 -11.62 -10.24
CA PHE A 54 2.63 -12.01 -9.07
C PHE A 54 2.45 -13.53 -8.96
N GLU A 55 2.17 -14.20 -10.09
CA GLU A 55 2.03 -15.66 -10.13
C GLU A 55 3.38 -16.37 -9.96
N LYS A 56 4.37 -15.98 -10.77
CA LYS A 56 5.68 -16.64 -10.82
C LYS A 56 6.43 -16.57 -9.48
N ASP A 57 6.40 -15.40 -8.86
CA ASP A 57 7.19 -15.11 -7.67
C ASP A 57 6.34 -15.25 -6.37
N HIS A 58 5.12 -15.80 -6.47
CA HIS A 58 4.22 -16.07 -5.34
C HIS A 58 4.01 -14.86 -4.42
N ILE A 59 3.87 -13.67 -5.00
CA ILE A 59 3.83 -12.41 -4.24
C ILE A 59 2.70 -12.37 -3.20
N LEU A 60 1.51 -12.91 -3.52
CA LEU A 60 0.38 -12.90 -2.58
C LEU A 60 0.61 -13.83 -1.39
N GLU A 61 1.23 -14.97 -1.61
CA GLU A 61 1.62 -15.93 -0.59
C GLU A 61 2.65 -15.30 0.34
N HIS A 62 3.69 -14.70 -0.22
CA HIS A 62 4.72 -13.97 0.53
C HIS A 62 4.12 -12.88 1.43
N VAL A 63 3.21 -12.05 0.90
CA VAL A 63 2.52 -11.01 1.69
C VAL A 63 1.71 -11.64 2.82
N ARG A 64 0.99 -12.75 2.57
CA ARG A 64 0.19 -13.43 3.60
C ARG A 64 1.05 -14.00 4.73
N GLU A 65 2.18 -14.59 4.36
CA GLU A 65 3.11 -15.21 5.31
C GLU A 65 3.84 -14.18 6.18
N LEU A 66 4.21 -13.04 5.58
CA LEU A 66 4.98 -12.03 6.29
C LEU A 66 4.11 -11.01 7.05
N THR A 67 2.83 -10.87 6.69
CA THR A 67 1.90 -9.93 7.35
C THR A 67 1.84 -10.11 8.87
N PRO A 68 1.70 -11.33 9.44
CA PRO A 68 1.65 -11.48 10.91
C PRO A 68 2.88 -10.94 11.62
N TYR A 69 4.07 -11.12 11.04
CA TYR A 69 5.31 -10.59 11.57
C TYR A 69 5.32 -9.05 11.58
N LEU A 70 4.92 -8.43 10.47
CA LEU A 70 4.79 -6.98 10.39
C LEU A 70 3.78 -6.44 11.41
N GLU A 71 2.64 -7.11 11.53
CA GLU A 71 1.59 -6.71 12.47
C GLU A 71 2.04 -6.81 13.92
N GLU A 72 2.70 -7.89 14.31
CA GLU A 72 3.29 -8.08 15.65
C GLU A 72 4.26 -6.94 16.01
N LYS A 73 5.16 -6.60 15.09
CA LYS A 73 6.13 -5.51 15.30
C LYS A 73 5.44 -4.15 15.46
N LEU A 74 4.42 -3.88 14.67
CA LEU A 74 3.67 -2.62 14.75
C LEU A 74 2.77 -2.56 15.99
N ASP A 75 2.19 -3.68 16.41
CA ASP A 75 1.40 -3.76 17.65
C ASP A 75 2.29 -3.54 18.88
N ALA A 76 3.53 -4.02 18.87
CA ALA A 76 4.51 -3.72 19.91
C ALA A 76 4.82 -2.21 20.02
N LEU A 77 4.79 -1.47 18.89
CA LEU A 77 4.91 0.00 18.93
C LEU A 77 3.68 0.67 19.55
N VAL A 78 2.48 0.13 19.29
CA VAL A 78 1.25 0.63 19.94
C VAL A 78 1.33 0.48 21.44
N ASP A 79 1.81 -0.66 21.92
CA ASP A 79 1.94 -0.93 23.37
C ASP A 79 3.04 -0.08 24.01
N LYS A 80 4.07 0.28 23.27
CA LYS A 80 5.24 1.01 23.77
C LYS A 80 5.06 2.52 23.80
N TYR A 81 4.34 3.09 22.83
CA TYR A 81 4.27 4.54 22.63
C TYR A 81 2.85 5.08 22.79
N GLU A 82 2.60 5.84 23.85
CA GLU A 82 1.29 6.46 24.14
C GLU A 82 0.77 7.36 23.00
N ILE A 83 1.67 7.90 22.16
CA ILE A 83 1.29 8.70 20.99
C ILE A 83 0.68 7.87 19.86
N ILE A 84 0.71 6.53 19.94
CA ILE A 84 0.08 5.63 18.98
C ILE A 84 -1.14 4.99 19.64
N SER A 85 -2.34 5.41 19.23
CA SER A 85 -3.57 4.92 19.88
C SER A 85 -3.98 3.52 19.42
N ARG A 86 -3.66 3.17 18.18
CA ARG A 86 -3.95 1.84 17.60
C ARG A 86 -3.29 1.66 16.24
N ARG A 87 -3.15 0.40 15.83
CA ARG A 87 -2.87 0.00 14.44
C ARG A 87 -4.17 -0.27 13.68
N ARG A 88 -4.15 -0.08 12.38
CA ARG A 88 -5.17 -0.52 11.42
C ARG A 88 -4.54 -0.84 10.08
N GLY A 89 -5.12 -1.76 9.33
CA GLY A 89 -4.60 -2.11 8.01
C GLY A 89 -4.94 -3.53 7.61
N LYS A 90 -4.40 -3.94 6.46
CA LYS A 90 -4.48 -5.29 5.94
C LYS A 90 -3.28 -5.56 5.03
N GLY A 91 -2.66 -6.74 5.18
CA GLY A 91 -1.44 -7.06 4.45
C GLY A 91 -0.35 -6.05 4.77
N PHE A 92 0.35 -5.58 3.75
CA PHE A 92 1.41 -4.57 3.94
C PHE A 92 0.90 -3.13 3.93
N MET A 93 -0.38 -2.89 3.70
CA MET A 93 -0.97 -1.57 3.88
C MET A 93 -1.36 -1.38 5.34
N GLN A 94 -0.48 -0.77 6.12
CA GLN A 94 -0.64 -0.55 7.55
C GLN A 94 -0.69 0.93 7.90
N GLY A 95 -1.35 1.25 8.99
CA GLY A 95 -1.45 2.61 9.52
C GLY A 95 -1.42 2.63 11.03
N LEU A 96 -0.63 3.54 11.59
CA LEU A 96 -0.61 3.85 13.01
C LEU A 96 -1.41 5.14 13.25
N VAL A 97 -2.41 5.08 14.09
CA VAL A 97 -3.22 6.26 14.44
C VAL A 97 -2.49 7.03 15.52
N ILE A 98 -2.10 8.25 15.19
CA ILE A 98 -1.27 9.12 16.03
C ILE A 98 -2.16 10.09 16.80
N GLN A 99 -1.78 10.38 18.05
CA GLN A 99 -2.44 11.34 18.92
C GLN A 99 -1.42 12.21 19.65
N GLY A 100 -1.85 13.40 20.06
CA GLY A 100 -1.02 14.32 20.85
C GLY A 100 0.10 15.04 20.09
N ILE A 101 0.43 14.61 18.87
CA ILE A 101 1.44 15.22 18.00
C ILE A 101 0.98 15.18 16.54
N SER A 102 1.51 16.12 15.73
CA SER A 102 1.25 16.10 14.28
C SER A 102 1.94 14.91 13.61
N VAL A 103 1.18 14.16 12.77
CA VAL A 103 1.76 13.10 11.92
C VAL A 103 2.88 13.63 11.02
N GLY A 104 2.74 14.88 10.53
CA GLY A 104 3.76 15.54 9.72
C GLY A 104 5.11 15.66 10.41
N THR A 105 5.12 15.87 11.74
CA THR A 105 6.35 15.88 12.53
C THR A 105 7.05 14.53 12.51
N ILE A 106 6.30 13.43 12.67
CA ILE A 106 6.85 12.08 12.60
C ILE A 106 7.36 11.76 11.20
N VAL A 107 6.61 12.16 10.14
CA VAL A 107 7.03 11.99 8.74
C VAL A 107 8.37 12.69 8.48
N SER A 108 8.55 13.92 8.98
CA SER A 108 9.81 14.66 8.82
C SER A 108 10.97 13.98 9.56
N LYS A 109 10.78 13.59 10.82
CA LYS A 109 11.79 12.84 11.59
C LYS A 109 12.14 11.50 10.95
N ALA A 110 11.14 10.78 10.41
CA ALA A 110 11.36 9.53 9.71
C ALA A 110 12.24 9.72 8.47
N LEU A 111 12.01 10.78 7.70
CA LEU A 111 12.85 11.12 6.56
C LEU A 111 14.30 11.41 6.98
N GLU A 112 14.52 12.15 8.06
CA GLU A 112 15.85 12.41 8.63
C GLU A 112 16.56 11.12 9.08
N ASN A 113 15.80 10.12 9.55
CA ASN A 113 16.29 8.79 9.92
C ASN A 113 16.39 7.81 8.73
N GLY A 114 16.17 8.29 7.49
CA GLY A 114 16.27 7.47 6.28
C GLY A 114 15.11 6.50 6.08
N LEU A 115 13.90 6.87 6.57
CA LEU A 115 12.67 6.10 6.40
C LEU A 115 11.61 6.94 5.68
N LEU A 116 11.11 6.45 4.55
CA LEU A 116 10.00 7.06 3.83
C LEU A 116 8.67 6.52 4.34
N VAL A 117 7.90 7.37 4.97
CA VAL A 117 6.52 7.13 5.39
C VAL A 117 5.65 8.32 4.98
N ILE A 118 4.35 8.16 4.96
CA ILE A 118 3.41 9.22 4.55
C ILE A 118 2.25 9.34 5.53
N SER A 119 1.65 10.53 5.55
CA SER A 119 0.39 10.73 6.24
C SER A 119 -0.81 10.21 5.42
N ALA A 120 -1.85 9.75 6.09
CA ALA A 120 -3.14 9.45 5.50
C ALA A 120 -4.24 10.11 6.35
N GLY A 121 -4.89 11.13 5.80
CA GLY A 121 -5.73 12.01 6.58
C GLY A 121 -4.90 12.88 7.54
N SER A 122 -5.49 13.25 8.68
CA SER A 122 -4.89 14.16 9.65
C SER A 122 -4.08 13.45 10.75
N ASP A 123 -4.35 12.17 10.99
CA ASP A 123 -3.94 11.44 12.20
C ASP A 123 -3.30 10.08 11.96
N VAL A 124 -3.12 9.64 10.72
CA VAL A 124 -2.58 8.32 10.42
C VAL A 124 -1.20 8.42 9.78
N LEU A 125 -0.24 7.78 10.39
CA LEU A 125 1.05 7.45 9.76
C LEU A 125 0.88 6.18 8.94
N ARG A 126 1.00 6.28 7.61
CA ARG A 126 0.77 5.16 6.69
C ARG A 126 2.08 4.54 6.23
N LEU A 127 2.12 3.22 6.30
CA LEU A 127 3.19 2.35 5.85
C LEU A 127 2.70 1.54 4.65
N VAL A 128 3.40 1.63 3.54
CA VAL A 128 3.10 0.89 2.30
C VAL A 128 4.42 0.41 1.69
N PRO A 129 5.08 -0.55 2.33
CA PRO A 129 6.35 -1.06 1.83
C PRO A 129 6.16 -1.84 0.52
N PRO A 130 7.23 -2.05 -0.26
CA PRO A 130 7.21 -2.95 -1.41
C PRO A 130 6.75 -4.35 -1.02
N LEU A 131 6.04 -5.05 -1.93
CA LEU A 131 5.50 -6.38 -1.64
C LEU A 131 6.57 -7.48 -1.54
N VAL A 132 7.82 -7.15 -1.82
CA VAL A 132 8.98 -8.08 -1.81
C VAL A 132 9.92 -7.87 -0.63
N ILE A 133 9.50 -7.11 0.39
CA ILE A 133 10.31 -6.89 1.59
C ILE A 133 10.55 -8.19 2.36
N THR A 134 11.65 -8.20 3.12
CA THR A 134 12.04 -9.31 4.00
C THR A 134 11.73 -8.99 5.47
N LYS A 135 11.99 -9.94 6.36
CA LYS A 135 11.92 -9.69 7.82
C LYS A 135 12.96 -8.68 8.27
N GLU A 136 14.13 -8.73 7.68
CA GLU A 136 15.25 -7.82 7.94
C GLU A 136 14.88 -6.39 7.57
N ASP A 137 14.18 -6.18 6.43
CA ASP A 137 13.67 -4.87 6.03
C ASP A 137 12.61 -4.35 7.00
N ILE A 138 11.76 -5.23 7.53
CA ILE A 138 10.78 -4.86 8.56
C ILE A 138 11.49 -4.45 9.85
N ASP A 139 12.47 -5.20 10.30
CA ASP A 139 13.22 -4.87 11.52
C ASP A 139 13.96 -3.54 11.38
N GLU A 140 14.60 -3.28 10.24
CA GLU A 140 15.23 -1.99 9.94
C GLU A 140 14.21 -0.84 9.93
N MET A 141 13.04 -1.06 9.32
CA MET A 141 11.94 -0.09 9.31
C MET A 141 11.49 0.25 10.73
N ILE A 142 11.29 -0.76 11.58
CA ILE A 142 10.89 -0.58 12.99
C ILE A 142 11.95 0.22 13.76
N GLU A 143 13.21 -0.12 13.61
CA GLU A 143 14.32 0.60 14.28
C GLU A 143 14.34 2.09 13.91
N LYS A 144 14.20 2.39 12.62
CA LYS A 144 14.15 3.78 12.12
C LYS A 144 12.89 4.51 12.58
N LEU A 145 11.76 3.80 12.61
CA LEU A 145 10.51 4.36 13.08
C LEU A 145 10.57 4.70 14.57
N GLU A 146 11.13 3.84 15.41
CA GLU A 146 11.34 4.11 16.84
C GLU A 146 12.17 5.36 17.09
N LYS A 147 13.26 5.56 16.34
CA LYS A 147 14.08 6.79 16.39
C LYS A 147 13.26 8.04 16.03
N SER A 148 12.23 7.88 15.25
CA SER A 148 11.38 8.98 14.76
C SER A 148 10.20 9.29 15.70
N LEU A 149 9.86 8.35 16.59
CA LEU A 149 8.82 8.47 17.62
C LEU A 149 9.36 9.02 18.95
N ALA A 150 10.68 8.98 19.14
CA ALA A 150 11.37 9.46 20.34
C ALA A 150 11.51 11.05 20.38
#